data_5fee77865df509bd99b67005f0f5311d
#
_entry.id   5fee77865df509bd99b67005f0f5311d
#
_cell.length_a   1.000
_cell.length_b   1.000
_cell.length_c   1.000
_cell.angle_alpha   90.00
_cell.angle_beta   90.00
_cell.angle_gamma   90.00
#
_symmetry.space_group_name_H-M   'P 1'
#
loop_
_entity.id
_entity.type
_entity.pdbx_description
1 polymer ?
#
loop_
_entity_poly.entity_id
_entity_poly.type
_entity_poly.pdbx_seq_one_letter_code
_entity_poly.pdbx_strand_id
1 'polypeptide(L)'
;MFSIIKSGMSSAMHELSVISNNVSNANSNGFKKSLVAFSDFAGGLLPDAVQNSSGGMGSFVDETRISDGQGAVLATENITDMALIGNGFFAIQNVNDNSVSFTRNGAFGLDENGFLTTGDNYRVPVSYTHLTLPTILLV
;
A
#
# COMPACT_ATOMS: atom_id res chain seq x y z
N MET A 1 -24.61 -16.02 -22.62
CA MET A 1 -23.74 -14.99 -23.23
C MET A 1 -23.73 -13.67 -22.43
N PHE A 2 -24.90 -13.12 -22.05
CA PHE A 2 -24.94 -11.85 -21.28
C PHE A 2 -24.22 -11.91 -19.92
N SER A 3 -24.24 -13.04 -19.24
CA SER A 3 -23.55 -13.19 -17.95
C SER A 3 -22.04 -13.09 -18.08
N ILE A 4 -21.45 -13.64 -19.13
CA ILE A 4 -20.01 -13.58 -19.41
C ILE A 4 -19.58 -12.14 -19.73
N ILE A 5 -20.37 -11.45 -20.56
CA ILE A 5 -20.11 -10.05 -20.87
C ILE A 5 -20.20 -9.19 -19.61
N LYS A 6 -21.22 -9.45 -18.77
CA LYS A 6 -21.40 -8.72 -17.50
C LYS A 6 -20.23 -8.96 -16.54
N SER A 7 -19.75 -10.21 -16.42
CA SER A 7 -18.60 -10.53 -15.54
C SER A 7 -17.33 -9.85 -16.04
N GLY A 8 -17.04 -9.92 -17.35
CA GLY A 8 -15.89 -9.24 -17.95
C GLY A 8 -15.94 -7.73 -17.76
N MET A 9 -17.12 -7.12 -17.97
CA MET A 9 -17.29 -5.69 -17.74
C MET A 9 -17.11 -5.31 -16.27
N SER A 10 -17.65 -6.10 -15.34
CA SER A 10 -17.47 -5.88 -13.90
C SER A 10 -16.01 -5.96 -13.50
N SER A 11 -15.27 -6.94 -14.00
CA SER A 11 -13.84 -7.11 -13.76
C SER A 11 -13.04 -5.92 -14.30
N ALA A 12 -13.34 -5.48 -15.53
CA ALA A 12 -12.70 -4.30 -16.14
C ALA A 12 -12.99 -3.01 -15.36
N MET A 13 -14.21 -2.82 -14.87
CA MET A 13 -14.56 -1.66 -14.05
C MET A 13 -13.82 -1.67 -12.71
N HIS A 14 -13.63 -2.84 -12.09
CA HIS A 14 -12.87 -2.96 -10.87
C HIS A 14 -11.38 -2.63 -11.11
N GLU A 15 -10.79 -3.16 -12.17
CA GLU A 15 -9.41 -2.85 -12.56
C GLU A 15 -9.24 -1.35 -12.81
N LEU A 16 -10.16 -0.73 -13.54
CA LEU A 16 -10.14 0.71 -13.80
C LEU A 16 -10.21 1.52 -12.50
N SER A 17 -11.02 1.09 -11.54
CA SER A 17 -11.10 1.72 -10.21
C SER A 17 -9.77 1.66 -9.47
N VAL A 18 -9.11 0.50 -9.47
CA VAL A 18 -7.81 0.32 -8.83
C VAL A 18 -6.71 1.14 -9.53
N ILE A 19 -6.69 1.15 -10.87
CA ILE A 19 -5.77 1.98 -11.65
C ILE A 19 -5.99 3.46 -11.37
N SER A 20 -7.24 3.91 -11.34
CA SER A 20 -7.61 5.29 -11.02
C SER A 20 -7.10 5.71 -9.64
N ASN A 21 -7.26 4.85 -8.65
CA ASN A 21 -6.72 5.08 -7.30
C ASN A 21 -5.18 5.16 -7.32
N ASN A 22 -4.51 4.24 -8.02
CA ASN A 22 -3.06 4.25 -8.15
C ASN A 22 -2.56 5.55 -8.82
N VAL A 23 -3.21 5.99 -9.88
CA VAL A 23 -2.86 7.22 -10.60
C VAL A 23 -3.10 8.45 -9.73
N SER A 24 -4.24 8.50 -9.03
CA SER A 24 -4.56 9.59 -8.10
C SER A 24 -3.51 9.75 -7.00
N ASN A 25 -2.92 8.65 -6.55
CA ASN A 25 -1.92 8.62 -5.50
C ASN A 25 -0.47 8.48 -6.01
N ALA A 26 -0.23 8.65 -7.31
CA ALA A 26 1.09 8.46 -7.90
C ALA A 26 2.17 9.39 -7.32
N ASN A 27 1.76 10.59 -6.87
CA ASN A 27 2.65 11.58 -6.24
C ASN A 27 2.60 11.56 -4.71
N SER A 28 1.89 10.60 -4.10
CA SER A 28 1.83 10.48 -2.65
C SER A 28 3.07 9.76 -2.12
N ASN A 29 3.77 10.38 -1.18
CA ASN A 29 4.96 9.80 -0.57
C ASN A 29 4.61 8.52 0.19
N GLY A 30 5.35 7.44 -0.07
CA GLY A 30 5.14 6.16 0.59
C GLY A 30 3.90 5.39 0.15
N PHE A 31 3.23 5.81 -0.92
CA PHE A 31 2.09 5.08 -1.47
C PHE A 31 2.53 3.73 -2.05
N LYS A 32 1.78 2.69 -1.74
CA LYS A 32 1.94 1.35 -2.31
C LYS A 32 0.81 1.07 -3.27
N LYS A 33 1.15 0.85 -4.55
CA LYS A 33 0.14 0.57 -5.57
C LYS A 33 -0.57 -0.74 -5.33
N SER A 34 -1.86 -0.78 -5.62
CA SER A 34 -2.66 -2.00 -5.64
C SER A 34 -2.65 -2.63 -7.02
N LEU A 35 -2.64 -3.95 -7.05
CA LEU A 35 -2.71 -4.79 -8.25
C LEU A 35 -3.92 -5.71 -8.12
N VAL A 36 -4.64 -5.90 -9.21
CA VAL A 36 -5.79 -6.81 -9.26
C VAL A 36 -5.37 -8.11 -9.92
N ALA A 37 -5.69 -9.22 -9.30
CA ALA A 37 -5.59 -10.55 -9.89
C ALA A 37 -6.98 -11.03 -10.31
N PHE A 38 -7.06 -11.57 -11.51
CA PHE A 38 -8.29 -12.16 -12.05
C PHE A 38 -8.13 -13.65 -12.16
N SER A 39 -9.21 -14.36 -11.86
CA SER A 39 -9.32 -15.78 -12.09
C SER A 39 -10.45 -16.09 -13.07
N ASP A 40 -10.29 -17.16 -13.81
CA ASP A 40 -11.31 -17.69 -14.71
C ASP A 40 -12.26 -18.61 -13.96
N PHE A 41 -13.53 -18.55 -14.30
CA PHE A 41 -14.49 -19.57 -13.91
C PHE A 41 -14.25 -20.84 -14.75
N ALA A 42 -13.41 -21.74 -14.24
CA ALA A 42 -13.32 -23.08 -14.81
C ALA A 42 -14.59 -23.87 -14.47
N GLY A 43 -15.50 -23.92 -15.40
CA GLY A 43 -16.70 -24.75 -15.28
C GLY A 43 -16.36 -26.22 -15.34
N GLY A 44 -15.95 -26.83 -14.21
CA GLY A 44 -15.67 -28.25 -14.22
C GLY A 44 -15.18 -28.82 -12.91
N LEU A 45 -16.06 -28.99 -11.95
CA LEU A 45 -15.86 -29.92 -10.83
C LEU A 45 -16.40 -31.33 -11.13
N LEU A 46 -16.69 -31.68 -12.38
CA LEU A 46 -17.12 -32.99 -12.77
C LEU A 46 -16.11 -33.62 -13.73
N PRO A 47 -15.54 -34.79 -13.38
CA PRO A 47 -14.50 -35.46 -14.19
C PRO A 47 -14.89 -35.80 -15.62
N ASP A 48 -16.19 -35.89 -15.92
CA ASP A 48 -16.71 -36.24 -17.24
C ASP A 48 -17.12 -35.05 -18.13
N ALA A 49 -17.12 -33.82 -17.60
CA ALA A 49 -17.57 -32.61 -18.35
C ALA A 49 -16.44 -31.91 -19.09
N VAL A 50 -15.19 -32.34 -18.90
CA VAL A 50 -13.99 -31.62 -19.37
C VAL A 50 -13.77 -31.77 -20.88
N GLN A 51 -14.46 -32.66 -21.57
CA GLN A 51 -14.15 -32.94 -23.00
C GLN A 51 -14.89 -32.06 -24.02
N ASN A 52 -15.87 -31.24 -23.63
CA ASN A 52 -16.66 -30.51 -24.62
C ASN A 52 -17.01 -29.05 -24.32
N SER A 53 -16.50 -28.43 -23.24
CA SER A 53 -16.76 -27.00 -23.00
C SER A 53 -15.47 -26.18 -23.20
N SER A 54 -15.16 -25.90 -24.45
CA SER A 54 -14.13 -24.93 -24.83
C SER A 54 -14.58 -23.46 -24.68
N GLY A 55 -15.60 -23.20 -23.90
CA GLY A 55 -16.13 -21.87 -23.63
C GLY A 55 -15.80 -21.44 -22.20
N GLY A 56 -14.98 -20.40 -22.01
CA GLY A 56 -14.81 -19.77 -20.70
C GLY A 56 -16.16 -19.30 -20.13
N MET A 57 -16.37 -19.44 -18.83
CA MET A 57 -17.59 -19.03 -18.14
C MET A 57 -17.53 -17.60 -17.60
N GLY A 58 -16.50 -16.86 -17.94
CA GLY A 58 -16.26 -15.48 -17.50
C GLY A 58 -15.10 -15.36 -16.53
N SER A 59 -14.84 -14.14 -16.10
CA SER A 59 -13.77 -13.82 -15.15
C SER A 59 -14.35 -13.17 -13.90
N PHE A 60 -13.64 -13.33 -12.79
CA PHE A 60 -13.95 -12.61 -11.55
C PHE A 60 -12.66 -12.07 -10.92
N VAL A 61 -12.81 -11.09 -10.08
CA VAL A 61 -11.70 -10.57 -9.28
C VAL A 61 -11.42 -11.56 -8.17
N ASP A 62 -10.24 -12.15 -8.20
CA ASP A 62 -9.80 -13.11 -7.19
C ASP A 62 -9.26 -12.38 -5.97
N GLU A 63 -8.29 -11.50 -6.19
CA GLU A 63 -7.63 -10.80 -5.11
C GLU A 63 -7.14 -9.42 -5.56
N THR A 64 -7.16 -8.48 -4.62
CA THR A 64 -6.46 -7.20 -4.78
C THR A 64 -5.26 -7.19 -3.86
N ARG A 65 -4.07 -7.17 -4.42
CA ARG A 65 -2.79 -7.20 -3.69
C ARG A 65 -2.14 -5.84 -3.66
N ILE A 66 -1.52 -5.52 -2.54
CA ILE A 66 -0.64 -4.35 -2.43
C ILE A 66 0.77 -4.76 -2.89
N SER A 67 1.35 -3.98 -3.79
CA SER A 67 2.71 -4.23 -4.27
C SER A 67 3.74 -3.82 -3.22
N ASP A 68 4.58 -4.76 -2.80
CA ASP A 68 5.66 -4.51 -1.83
C ASP A 68 6.94 -3.93 -2.47
N GLY A 69 6.93 -3.69 -3.78
CA GLY A 69 8.08 -3.14 -4.49
C GLY A 69 8.60 -1.85 -3.86
N GLN A 70 9.92 -1.72 -3.74
CA GLN A 70 10.57 -0.51 -3.26
C GLN A 70 10.46 0.58 -4.33
N GLY A 71 9.95 1.76 -3.93
CA GLY A 71 9.94 2.95 -4.76
C GLY A 71 11.32 3.62 -4.84
N ALA A 72 11.46 4.59 -5.73
CA ALA A 72 12.65 5.42 -5.79
C ALA A 72 12.78 6.24 -4.50
N VAL A 73 13.98 6.28 -3.94
CA VAL A 73 14.31 7.13 -2.82
C VAL A 73 14.85 8.45 -3.39
N LEU A 74 14.19 9.54 -3.07
CA LEU A 74 14.59 10.88 -3.48
C LEU A 74 15.21 11.59 -2.28
N ALA A 75 16.35 12.24 -2.50
CA ALA A 75 16.93 13.12 -1.50
C ALA A 75 16.15 14.44 -1.48
N THR A 76 15.78 14.91 -0.30
CA THR A 76 15.13 16.20 -0.06
C THR A 76 16.08 17.09 0.73
N GLU A 77 15.79 18.39 0.78
CA GLU A 77 16.57 19.36 1.56
C GLU A 77 16.12 19.43 3.03
N ASN A 78 15.07 18.69 3.40
CA ASN A 78 14.55 18.68 4.76
C ASN A 78 15.26 17.63 5.61
N ILE A 79 15.82 18.04 6.72
CA ILE A 79 16.56 17.15 7.63
C ILE A 79 15.63 16.12 8.31
N THR A 80 14.34 16.43 8.42
CA THR A 80 13.34 15.57 9.10
C THR A 80 12.70 14.55 8.19
N ASP A 81 12.96 14.63 6.88
CA ASP A 81 12.44 13.63 5.93
C ASP A 81 13.23 12.34 6.03
N MET A 82 12.53 11.25 6.22
CA MET A 82 13.11 9.91 6.35
C MET A 82 12.51 8.96 5.33
N ALA A 83 13.38 8.18 4.67
CA ALA A 83 12.96 7.11 3.78
C ALA A 83 13.29 5.75 4.39
N LEU A 84 12.36 4.82 4.29
CA LEU A 84 12.54 3.47 4.77
C LEU A 84 12.88 2.55 3.58
N ILE A 85 14.07 1.93 3.64
CA ILE A 85 14.53 0.98 2.62
C ILE A 85 14.28 -0.43 3.16
N GLY A 86 13.61 -1.25 2.36
CA GLY A 86 13.21 -2.60 2.75
C GLY A 86 11.78 -2.70 3.26
N ASN A 87 11.46 -3.79 3.92
CA ASN A 87 10.11 -4.07 4.42
C ASN A 87 9.94 -3.47 5.81
N GLY A 88 8.92 -2.64 5.98
CA GLY A 88 8.60 -2.05 7.27
C GLY A 88 7.71 -0.82 7.13
N PHE A 89 7.31 -0.26 8.26
CA PHE A 89 6.50 0.96 8.36
C PHE A 89 6.99 1.79 9.53
N PHE A 90 6.81 3.09 9.43
CA PHE A 90 6.96 3.96 10.58
C PHE A 90 5.74 3.79 11.49
N ALA A 91 5.99 3.58 12.78
CA ALA A 91 4.92 3.64 13.76
C ALA A 91 4.67 5.11 14.11
N ILE A 92 3.42 5.51 14.10
CA ILE A 92 2.98 6.83 14.54
C ILE A 92 1.91 6.67 15.61
N GLN A 93 1.91 7.54 16.58
CA GLN A 93 0.97 7.50 17.69
C GLN A 93 0.12 8.75 17.70
N ASN A 94 -1.18 8.57 17.81
CA ASN A 94 -2.11 9.69 17.97
C ASN A 94 -1.97 10.30 19.37
N VAL A 95 -1.88 11.63 19.41
CA VAL A 95 -1.70 12.38 20.66
C VAL A 95 -2.93 12.31 21.56
N ASN A 96 -4.14 12.15 20.99
CA ASN A 96 -5.38 12.23 21.73
C ASN A 96 -5.78 10.91 22.38
N ASP A 97 -5.66 9.81 21.67
CA ASP A 97 -6.14 8.49 22.11
C ASP A 97 -5.03 7.44 22.27
N ASN A 98 -3.77 7.84 22.06
CA ASN A 98 -2.60 6.95 22.09
C ASN A 98 -2.68 5.76 21.13
N SER A 99 -3.58 5.77 20.15
CA SER A 99 -3.65 4.71 19.15
C SER A 99 -2.41 4.72 18.26
N VAL A 100 -1.88 3.53 17.98
CA VAL A 100 -0.72 3.35 17.11
C VAL A 100 -1.21 3.05 15.70
N SER A 101 -0.74 3.83 14.74
CA SER A 101 -0.96 3.62 13.33
C SER A 101 0.39 3.42 12.62
N PHE A 102 0.35 2.86 11.43
CA PHE A 102 1.56 2.60 10.66
C PHE A 102 1.49 3.36 9.34
N THR A 103 2.59 4.02 9.01
CA THR A 103 2.72 4.77 7.75
C THR A 103 4.03 4.46 7.05
N ARG A 104 4.04 4.63 5.73
CA ARG A 104 5.27 4.59 4.93
C ARG A 104 5.73 6.01 4.54
N ASN A 105 4.88 7.01 4.79
CA ASN A 105 5.24 8.39 4.55
C ASN A 105 6.23 8.85 5.64
N GLY A 106 7.42 9.26 5.21
CA GLY A 106 8.49 9.73 6.07
C GLY A 106 8.69 11.24 6.05
N ALA A 107 7.75 11.99 5.49
CA ALA A 107 7.78 13.45 5.57
C ALA A 107 7.30 13.90 6.96
N PHE A 108 8.24 14.07 7.88
CA PHE A 108 7.96 14.47 9.25
C PHE A 108 8.32 15.95 9.46
N GLY A 109 7.49 16.63 10.23
CA GLY A 109 7.77 17.97 10.74
C GLY A 109 8.22 17.94 12.20
N LEU A 110 8.87 19.00 12.66
CA LEU A 110 9.14 19.22 14.06
C LEU A 110 8.02 20.09 14.66
N ASP A 111 7.47 19.65 15.79
CA ASP A 111 6.56 20.45 16.61
C ASP A 111 7.36 21.46 17.47
N GLU A 112 6.67 22.48 18.01
CA GLU A 112 7.27 23.48 18.91
C GLU A 112 7.95 22.85 20.14
N ASN A 113 7.54 21.66 20.53
CA ASN A 113 8.10 20.89 21.64
C ASN A 113 9.26 19.97 21.23
N GLY A 114 9.68 19.98 19.95
CA GLY A 114 10.75 19.17 19.42
C GLY A 114 10.38 17.71 19.13
N PHE A 115 9.10 17.38 19.05
CA PHE A 115 8.64 16.04 18.62
C PHE A 115 8.53 15.95 17.11
N LEU A 116 8.91 14.81 16.55
CA LEU A 116 8.63 14.50 15.16
C LEU A 116 7.13 14.20 15.00
N THR A 117 6.46 14.97 14.16
CA THR A 117 5.01 14.84 13.91
C THR A 117 4.74 14.68 12.42
N THR A 118 3.66 13.96 12.11
CA THR A 118 2.96 14.09 10.84
C THR A 118 1.86 15.15 11.02
N GLY A 119 1.53 15.90 9.97
CA GLY A 119 0.65 17.07 10.04
C GLY A 119 -0.74 16.90 10.72
N ASP A 120 -1.09 15.70 11.15
CA ASP A 120 -2.43 15.33 11.63
C ASP A 120 -2.46 14.88 13.10
N ASN A 121 -1.77 15.57 14.00
CA ASN A 121 -1.72 15.22 15.43
C ASN A 121 -1.13 13.84 15.75
N TYR A 122 -0.36 13.28 14.86
CA TYR A 122 0.39 12.05 15.13
C TYR A 122 1.84 12.38 15.45
N ARG A 123 2.40 11.72 16.45
CA ARG A 123 3.81 11.78 16.83
C ARG A 123 4.51 10.47 16.50
N VAL A 124 5.78 10.55 16.16
CA VAL A 124 6.61 9.36 15.98
C VAL A 124 7.17 8.96 17.35
N PRO A 125 6.76 7.81 17.92
CA PRO A 125 7.33 7.33 19.17
C PRO A 125 8.77 6.90 18.92
N VAL A 126 9.70 7.49 19.63
CA VAL A 126 11.12 7.11 19.61
C VAL A 126 11.40 6.28 20.84
N SER A 127 11.86 5.05 20.65
CA SER A 127 12.26 4.20 21.78
C SER A 127 13.69 4.54 22.21
N TYR A 128 13.84 4.97 23.45
CA TYR A 128 15.15 5.31 24.05
C TYR A 128 15.88 4.12 24.64
N THR A 129 15.44 2.89 24.40
CA THR A 129 15.99 1.70 25.06
C THR A 129 17.40 1.30 24.62
N HIS A 130 17.98 1.96 23.61
CA HIS A 130 19.36 1.78 23.17
C HIS A 130 20.02 3.09 22.78
N LEU A 131 20.14 4.01 23.73
CA LEU A 131 21.00 5.16 23.57
C LEU A 131 22.41 4.88 24.13
N THR A 132 23.08 3.91 23.55
CA THR A 132 24.44 4.17 23.12
C THR A 132 24.33 4.63 21.67
N LEU A 133 23.89 5.85 21.46
CA LEU A 133 24.11 6.53 20.21
C LEU A 133 25.62 6.52 19.98
N PRO A 134 26.12 5.86 18.92
CA PRO A 134 27.33 6.36 18.36
C PRO A 134 26.98 7.78 17.93
N THR A 135 27.72 8.72 18.44
CA THR A 135 27.72 10.14 18.09
C THR A 135 28.02 10.26 16.58
N ILE A 136 27.09 9.90 15.72
CA ILE A 136 27.18 10.09 14.27
C ILE A 136 26.12 11.08 13.84
N LEU A 137 25.75 11.90 14.76
CA LEU A 137 24.81 12.96 14.44
C LEU A 137 25.43 14.30 14.79
N LEU A 138 26.58 14.55 14.21
CA LEU A 138 27.16 15.86 14.17
C LEU A 138 28.27 15.90 13.12
N VAL A 139 27.88 15.99 11.89
CA VAL A 139 28.58 16.88 10.91
C VAL A 139 27.54 17.31 9.91
#